data_790a8844ca57935203a83b09919b56f1
#
_entry.id   790a8844ca57935203a83b09919b56f1
#
_cell.length_a   1.000
_cell.length_b   1.000
_cell.length_c   1.000
_cell.angle_alpha   90.00
_cell.angle_beta   90.00
_cell.angle_gamma   90.00
#
_symmetry.space_group_name_H-M   'P 1'
#
loop_
_entity.id
_entity.type
_entity.pdbx_description
1 polymer ?
#
loop_
_entity_poly.entity_id
_entity_poly.type
_entity_poly.pdbx_seq_one_letter_code
_entity_poly.pdbx_strand_id
1 'polypeptide(L)'
;LSLEDVWSGPRAEGYPDDQHIRWRVEGTEGVARGTIGWPTGEPSTLSYASRAAQGHTDGRWVTPTWDTMWFPHAFIGVMEQLQYALASGTEPALSVTDNVRTMALVEAAYTSIAEGRTVRLPAVE
;
A
#
# COMPACT_ATOMS: atom_id res chain seq x y z
N LEU A 1 1.40 -4.03 -9.68
CA LEU A 1 0.43 -3.24 -8.92
C LEU A 1 -0.40 -2.42 -9.90
N SER A 2 -1.69 -2.63 -9.92
CA SER A 2 -2.63 -1.76 -10.64
C SER A 2 -3.36 -0.92 -9.61
N LEU A 3 -3.30 0.37 -9.76
CA LEU A 3 -4.07 1.33 -8.98
C LEU A 3 -5.03 2.00 -9.95
N GLU A 4 -6.30 1.71 -9.80
CA GLU A 4 -7.34 2.34 -10.58
C GLU A 4 -8.14 3.25 -9.64
N ASP A 5 -8.01 4.54 -9.85
CA ASP A 5 -8.83 5.55 -9.21
C ASP A 5 -9.81 6.08 -10.28
N VAL A 6 -10.73 5.22 -10.66
CA VAL A 6 -11.77 5.60 -11.61
C VAL A 6 -12.97 6.12 -10.83
N TRP A 7 -13.03 7.43 -10.73
CA TRP A 7 -14.19 8.08 -10.16
C TRP A 7 -15.16 8.47 -11.27
N SER A 8 -16.24 7.71 -11.42
CA SER A 8 -17.17 7.85 -12.54
C SER A 8 -18.57 8.36 -12.13
N GLY A 9 -18.83 8.52 -10.83
CA GLY A 9 -20.13 8.94 -10.34
C GLY A 9 -20.25 10.45 -10.03
N PRO A 10 -21.45 11.04 -10.08
CA PRO A 10 -21.69 12.40 -9.58
C PRO A 10 -21.40 12.45 -8.08
N ARG A 11 -20.59 13.42 -7.65
CA ARG A 11 -20.26 13.57 -6.21
C ARG A 11 -21.46 13.80 -5.30
N ALA A 12 -22.57 14.33 -5.86
CA ALA A 12 -23.80 14.54 -5.14
C ALA A 12 -24.50 13.23 -4.71
N GLU A 13 -24.18 12.11 -5.34
CA GLU A 13 -24.77 10.79 -5.05
C GLU A 13 -23.92 9.96 -4.08
N GLY A 14 -22.79 10.50 -3.64
CA GLY A 14 -21.83 9.78 -2.80
C GLY A 14 -20.86 8.91 -3.61
N TYR A 15 -20.12 8.08 -2.89
CA TYR A 15 -19.20 7.12 -3.50
C TYR A 15 -19.95 5.83 -3.83
N PRO A 16 -19.69 5.19 -5.00
CA PRO A 16 -20.21 3.86 -5.27
C PRO A 16 -19.83 2.86 -4.18
N ASP A 17 -20.71 1.91 -3.89
CA ASP A 17 -20.48 0.91 -2.84
C ASP A 17 -19.25 0.02 -3.09
N ASP A 18 -18.81 -0.09 -4.34
CA ASP A 18 -17.65 -0.88 -4.74
C ASP A 18 -16.36 -0.04 -4.90
N GLN A 19 -16.40 1.24 -4.55
CA GLN A 19 -15.23 2.11 -4.62
C GLN A 19 -14.26 1.81 -3.47
N HIS A 20 -13.25 1.02 -3.78
CA HIS A 20 -12.16 0.69 -2.87
C HIS A 20 -10.88 0.42 -3.66
N ILE A 21 -9.75 0.62 -3.00
CA ILE A 21 -8.45 0.28 -3.58
C ILE A 21 -8.29 -1.24 -3.55
N ARG A 22 -8.10 -1.83 -4.72
CA ARG A 22 -7.74 -3.25 -4.87
C ARG A 22 -6.27 -3.36 -5.21
N TRP A 23 -5.60 -4.32 -4.62
CA TRP A 23 -4.20 -4.59 -4.91
C TRP A 23 -3.93 -6.09 -5.01
N ARG A 24 -2.92 -6.43 -5.80
CA ARG A 24 -2.41 -7.78 -5.95
C ARG A 24 -0.90 -7.73 -6.13
N VAL A 25 -0.20 -8.58 -5.40
CA VAL A 25 1.24 -8.76 -5.50
C VAL A 25 1.51 -10.22 -5.75
N GLU A 26 2.32 -10.51 -6.74
CA GLU A 26 2.77 -11.86 -7.07
C GLU A 26 4.30 -11.91 -7.03
N GLY A 27 4.82 -12.93 -6.39
CA GLY A 27 6.24 -13.22 -6.31
C GLY A 27 6.52 -14.67 -6.68
N THR A 28 7.78 -15.04 -6.70
CA THR A 28 8.21 -16.42 -7.04
C THR A 28 7.74 -17.46 -6.03
N GLU A 29 7.45 -17.06 -4.80
CA GLU A 29 7.09 -17.97 -3.72
C GLU A 29 5.69 -17.75 -3.16
N GLY A 30 4.93 -16.83 -3.72
CA GLY A 30 3.58 -16.59 -3.24
C GLY A 30 2.84 -15.49 -3.94
N VAL A 31 1.61 -15.32 -3.53
CA VAL A 31 0.68 -14.32 -4.02
C VAL A 31 -0.11 -13.74 -2.86
N ALA A 32 -0.31 -12.44 -2.87
CA ALA A 32 -1.18 -11.74 -1.94
C ALA A 32 -2.12 -10.80 -2.70
N ARG A 33 -3.32 -10.64 -2.19
CA ARG A 33 -4.31 -9.71 -2.72
C ARG A 33 -5.15 -9.14 -1.59
N GLY A 34 -5.69 -7.97 -1.81
CA GLY A 34 -6.56 -7.37 -0.81
C GLY A 34 -7.23 -6.10 -1.29
N THR A 35 -7.97 -5.51 -0.38
CA THR A 35 -8.63 -4.23 -0.58
C THR A 35 -8.29 -3.29 0.55
N ILE A 36 -8.32 -1.98 0.27
CA ILE A 36 -8.36 -0.96 1.31
C ILE A 36 -9.79 -0.43 1.29
N GLY A 37 -10.56 -0.78 2.32
CA GLY A 37 -11.95 -0.39 2.46
C GLY A 37 -12.05 1.07 2.92
N TRP A 38 -12.39 1.95 2.00
CA TRP A 38 -12.70 3.35 2.24
C TRP A 38 -13.31 3.92 0.95
N PRO A 39 -14.36 4.71 0.99
CA PRO A 39 -15.03 5.36 2.11
C PRO A 39 -16.28 4.63 2.64
N THR A 40 -16.58 3.42 2.20
CA THR A 40 -17.82 2.69 2.51
C THR A 40 -17.90 2.18 3.96
N GLY A 41 -16.82 2.32 4.73
CA GLY A 41 -16.74 1.78 6.09
C GLY A 41 -16.48 0.27 6.15
N GLU A 42 -16.29 -0.37 5.01
CA GLU A 42 -15.92 -1.78 4.95
C GLU A 42 -14.48 -2.01 5.43
N PRO A 43 -14.20 -3.08 6.15
CA PRO A 43 -12.85 -3.39 6.59
C PRO A 43 -11.94 -3.67 5.39
N SER A 44 -10.66 -3.30 5.52
CA SER A 44 -9.64 -3.73 4.59
C SER A 44 -9.51 -5.25 4.61
N THR A 45 -9.16 -5.85 3.47
CA THR A 45 -8.99 -7.29 3.36
C THR A 45 -7.58 -7.67 2.93
N LEU A 46 -7.15 -8.83 3.35
CA LEU A 46 -5.92 -9.48 2.90
C LEU A 46 -6.20 -10.97 2.71
N SER A 47 -5.79 -11.50 1.58
CA SER A 47 -5.69 -12.94 1.38
C SER A 47 -4.33 -13.25 0.77
N TYR A 48 -3.66 -14.27 1.26
CA TYR A 48 -2.36 -14.68 0.72
C TYR A 48 -2.21 -16.20 0.68
N ALA A 49 -1.37 -16.66 -0.22
CA ALA A 49 -0.86 -18.02 -0.28
C ALA A 49 0.65 -17.98 -0.51
N SER A 50 1.42 -18.74 0.26
CA SER A 50 2.87 -18.68 0.24
C SER A 50 3.49 -20.07 0.35
N ARG A 51 4.61 -20.27 -0.35
CA ARG A 51 5.53 -21.41 -0.22
C ARG A 51 6.80 -21.03 0.53
N ALA A 52 7.00 -19.76 0.85
CA ALA A 52 8.13 -19.32 1.64
C ALA A 52 8.12 -19.94 3.04
N ALA A 53 9.30 -20.22 3.60
CA ALA A 53 9.44 -20.84 4.92
C ALA A 53 8.72 -20.04 6.02
N GLN A 54 8.75 -18.72 5.93
CA GLN A 54 7.92 -17.84 6.76
C GLN A 54 6.57 -17.63 6.09
N GLY A 55 5.50 -17.92 6.82
CA GLY A 55 4.13 -17.75 6.33
C GLY A 55 3.70 -18.82 5.32
N HIS A 56 4.29 -20.04 5.39
CA HIS A 56 3.89 -21.17 4.55
C HIS A 56 2.41 -21.53 4.73
N THR A 57 1.69 -21.70 3.64
CA THR A 57 0.23 -21.92 3.66
C THR A 57 -0.21 -23.26 3.05
N ASP A 58 0.73 -24.15 2.70
CA ASP A 58 0.46 -25.43 2.00
C ASP A 58 -0.38 -25.27 0.74
N GLY A 59 -0.19 -24.16 0.01
CA GLY A 59 -0.97 -23.86 -1.18
C GLY A 59 -2.40 -23.41 -0.92
N ARG A 60 -2.78 -23.20 0.32
CA ARG A 60 -4.12 -22.70 0.70
C ARG A 60 -4.12 -21.18 0.83
N TRP A 61 -5.27 -20.58 0.58
CA TRP A 61 -5.48 -19.18 0.88
C TRP A 61 -5.70 -18.99 2.38
N VAL A 62 -4.94 -18.08 2.96
CA VAL A 62 -5.12 -17.60 4.33
C VAL A 62 -5.69 -16.20 4.24
N THR A 63 -6.78 -15.96 4.95
CA THR A 63 -7.47 -14.66 5.01
C THR A 63 -7.58 -14.25 6.47
N PRO A 64 -6.60 -13.48 7.00
CA PRO A 64 -6.69 -12.92 8.33
C PRO A 64 -7.84 -11.91 8.42
N THR A 65 -8.40 -11.79 9.60
CA THR A 65 -9.43 -10.80 9.91
C THR A 65 -8.97 -9.88 11.02
N TRP A 66 -9.41 -8.64 11.01
CA TRP A 66 -9.16 -7.63 12.04
C TRP A 66 -10.35 -6.70 12.17
N ASP A 67 -10.50 -6.10 13.34
CA ASP A 67 -11.61 -5.19 13.65
C ASP A 67 -11.27 -3.72 13.39
N THR A 68 -10.07 -3.45 12.86
CA THR A 68 -9.59 -2.11 12.57
C THR A 68 -9.86 -1.71 11.13
N MET A 69 -10.18 -0.46 10.93
CA MET A 69 -10.35 0.13 9.60
C MET A 69 -9.04 0.79 9.15
N TRP A 70 -8.85 0.91 7.84
CA TRP A 70 -7.70 1.64 7.33
C TRP A 70 -7.64 3.07 7.86
N PHE A 71 -8.74 3.79 7.77
CA PHE A 71 -8.82 5.14 8.32
C PHE A 71 -9.77 5.15 9.53
N PRO A 72 -9.37 5.67 10.70
CA PRO A 72 -8.09 6.34 11.01
C PRO A 72 -6.97 5.43 11.54
N HIS A 73 -7.20 4.14 11.73
CA HIS A 73 -6.32 3.25 12.48
C HIS A 73 -4.93 3.06 11.85
N ALA A 74 -4.81 3.21 10.53
CA ALA A 74 -3.51 3.13 9.85
C ALA A 74 -2.49 4.19 10.33
N PHE A 75 -2.97 5.32 10.88
CA PHE A 75 -2.09 6.36 11.41
C PHE A 75 -1.47 6.02 12.76
N ILE A 76 -2.04 5.06 13.50
CA ILE A 76 -1.51 4.68 14.82
C ILE A 76 -0.06 4.22 14.70
N GLY A 77 0.23 3.28 13.81
CA GLY A 77 1.58 2.76 13.64
C GLY A 77 2.59 3.81 13.16
N VAL A 78 2.18 4.76 12.34
CA VAL A 78 3.04 5.87 11.90
C VAL A 78 3.36 6.80 13.07
N MET A 79 2.36 7.12 13.88
CA MET A 79 2.54 7.98 15.05
C MET A 79 3.37 7.29 16.14
N GLU A 80 3.19 6.00 16.35
CA GLU A 80 4.02 5.21 17.28
C GLU A 80 5.49 5.23 16.87
N GLN A 81 5.80 5.04 15.60
CA GLN A 81 7.18 5.11 15.10
C GLN A 81 7.81 6.49 15.32
N LEU A 82 7.06 7.56 15.08
CA LEU A 82 7.54 8.91 15.32
C LEU A 82 7.82 9.15 16.80
N GLN A 83 6.88 8.77 17.67
CA GLN A 83 7.05 8.92 19.12
C GLN A 83 8.22 8.09 19.66
N TYR A 84 8.36 6.85 19.17
CA TYR A 84 9.49 6.00 19.53
C TYR A 84 10.83 6.61 19.09
N ALA A 85 10.90 7.10 17.86
CA ALA A 85 12.10 7.74 17.32
C ALA A 85 12.52 8.97 18.15
N LEU A 86 11.55 9.81 18.53
CA LEU A 86 11.79 10.97 19.38
C LEU A 86 12.27 10.56 20.80
N ALA A 87 11.67 9.54 21.38
CA ALA A 87 12.01 9.06 22.71
C ALA A 87 13.37 8.36 22.78
N SER A 88 13.74 7.63 21.73
CA SER A 88 14.97 6.83 21.66
C SER A 88 16.15 7.57 20.99
N GLY A 89 15.90 8.70 20.34
CA GLY A 89 16.90 9.42 19.55
C GLY A 89 17.32 8.67 18.29
N THR A 90 16.46 7.78 17.76
CA THR A 90 16.73 7.01 16.53
C THR A 90 15.99 7.62 15.34
N GLU A 91 16.46 7.34 14.13
CA GLU A 91 15.73 7.73 12.93
C GLU A 91 14.48 6.84 12.73
N PRO A 92 13.32 7.43 12.45
CA PRO A 92 12.13 6.64 12.16
C PRO A 92 12.28 5.91 10.82
N ALA A 93 11.70 4.71 10.71
CA ALA A 93 11.73 3.92 9.46
C ALA A 93 11.11 4.67 8.27
N LEU A 94 10.13 5.53 8.53
CA LEU A 94 9.50 6.41 7.53
C LEU A 94 10.09 7.82 7.63
N SER A 95 11.38 7.94 7.36
CA SER A 95 12.07 9.24 7.39
C SER A 95 11.94 10.00 6.07
N VAL A 96 12.28 11.30 6.12
CA VAL A 96 12.39 12.11 4.90
C VAL A 96 13.42 11.53 3.95
N THR A 97 14.53 10.99 4.48
CA THR A 97 15.60 10.36 3.69
C THR A 97 15.07 9.17 2.89
N ASP A 98 14.25 8.31 3.52
CA ASP A 98 13.59 7.22 2.83
C ASP A 98 12.56 7.72 1.80
N ASN A 99 11.78 8.73 2.16
CA ASN A 99 10.71 9.24 1.30
C ASN A 99 11.21 9.95 0.02
N VAL A 100 12.42 10.46 0.01
CA VAL A 100 13.05 11.01 -1.22
C VAL A 100 13.06 9.98 -2.34
N ARG A 101 13.27 8.71 -2.03
CA ARG A 101 13.23 7.61 -3.01
C ARG A 101 11.85 7.41 -3.61
N THR A 102 10.83 7.49 -2.79
CA THR A 102 9.43 7.42 -3.22
C THR A 102 9.09 8.60 -4.13
N MET A 103 9.52 9.80 -3.77
CA MET A 103 9.31 10.99 -4.60
C MET A 103 10.06 10.91 -5.93
N ALA A 104 11.27 10.39 -5.95
CA ALA A 104 12.02 10.15 -7.18
C ALA A 104 11.30 9.17 -8.12
N LEU A 105 10.66 8.12 -7.58
CA LEU A 105 9.83 7.20 -8.37
C LEU A 105 8.62 7.92 -8.98
N VAL A 106 7.93 8.76 -8.21
CA VAL A 106 6.78 9.53 -8.68
C VAL A 106 7.19 10.47 -9.81
N GLU A 107 8.28 11.21 -9.65
CA GLU A 107 8.80 12.13 -10.67
C GLU A 107 9.24 11.40 -11.94
N ALA A 108 9.90 10.26 -11.80
CA ALA A 108 10.27 9.42 -12.94
C ALA A 108 9.04 8.88 -13.68
N ALA A 109 7.95 8.56 -12.97
CA ALA A 109 6.70 8.15 -13.58
C ALA A 109 6.07 9.27 -14.42
N TYR A 110 6.01 10.49 -13.92
CA TYR A 110 5.55 11.64 -14.69
C TYR A 110 6.43 11.92 -15.91
N THR A 111 7.74 11.83 -15.75
CA THR A 111 8.69 11.98 -16.87
C THR A 111 8.47 10.90 -17.93
N SER A 112 8.29 9.64 -17.50
CA SER A 112 8.00 8.52 -18.41
C SER A 112 6.72 8.73 -19.20
N ILE A 113 5.67 9.25 -18.56
CA ILE A 113 4.40 9.56 -19.22
C ILE A 113 4.60 10.70 -20.24
N ALA A 114 5.26 11.77 -19.85
CA ALA A 114 5.45 12.94 -20.71
C ALA A 114 6.33 12.66 -21.93
N GLU A 115 7.35 11.82 -21.76
CA GLU A 115 8.33 11.53 -22.81
C GLU A 115 8.05 10.22 -23.57
N GLY A 116 7.09 9.42 -23.15
CA GLY A 116 6.75 8.14 -23.77
C GLY A 116 7.89 7.10 -23.74
N ARG A 117 8.79 7.17 -22.76
CA ARG A 117 9.95 6.28 -22.64
C ARG A 117 10.15 5.76 -21.23
N THR A 118 10.89 4.67 -21.10
CA THR A 118 11.35 4.16 -19.81
C THR A 118 12.34 5.14 -19.18
N VAL A 119 12.11 5.49 -17.94
CA VAL A 119 13.02 6.29 -17.11
C VAL A 119 13.69 5.38 -16.08
N ARG A 120 15.03 5.42 -16.01
CA ARG A 120 15.77 4.69 -14.98
C ARG A 120 15.83 5.53 -13.71
N LEU A 121 15.54 4.91 -12.59
CA LEU A 121 15.77 5.51 -11.29
C LEU A 121 17.27 5.55 -10.98
N PRO A 122 17.75 6.56 -10.25
CA PRO A 122 19.12 6.56 -9.76
C PRO A 122 19.37 5.35 -8.88
N ALA A 123 20.59 4.83 -8.93
CA ALA A 123 21.00 3.77 -8.01
C ALA A 123 20.87 4.27 -6.56
N VAL A 124 20.38 3.42 -5.70
CA VAL A 124 20.33 3.69 -4.26
C VAL A 124 21.70 3.38 -3.69
N GLU A 125 22.41 4.40 -3.24
CA GLU A 125 23.64 4.25 -2.45
C GLU A 125 23.33 3.89 -1.01
#